data_8c9eca8b8f5f1ade15b83441d862f8c4
#
_entry.id   8c9eca8b8f5f1ade15b83441d862f8c4
#
_cell.length_a   1.000
_cell.length_b   1.000
_cell.length_c   1.000
_cell.angle_alpha   90.00
_cell.angle_beta   90.00
_cell.angle_gamma   90.00
#
_symmetry.space_group_name_H-M   'P 1'
#
loop_
_entity.id
_entity.type
_entity.pdbx_description
1 polymer ?
#
loop_
_entity_poly.entity_id
_entity_poly.type
_entity_poly.pdbx_seq_one_letter_code
_entity_poly.pdbx_strand_id
1 'polypeptide(L)'
;MRIALLGDIHANLPALQAVLEHAAQKEIGAIWNVGDIVGYGSYPNEVIQVLRQTDAISIAGNYDLKVVGFPEKKAKWRKSKRAEKYIAFRWAYESLTATNRRYLSKLPEAVRLKFAGRRILLTHGSPASMDEHLTLATPDERLIELARLGRADVIVCGHSHQAFTRQVGDTWFINTGSVGRPGDGDPRAAYAIMDLNRKEFNIHHYRVEYNIAAIVDAIRRAGLPEAFAQMFIRGYDLDVVLGGPADEPGDFE
;
A
#
# COMPACT_ATOMS: atom_id res chain seq x y z
N MET A 1 11.63 -11.32 -16.75
CA MET A 1 11.43 -11.62 -15.31
C MET A 1 10.09 -11.03 -14.92
N ARG A 2 9.31 -11.79 -14.18
CA ARG A 2 8.04 -11.33 -13.59
C ARG A 2 8.29 -10.77 -12.19
N ILE A 3 7.72 -9.63 -11.91
CA ILE A 3 7.87 -8.92 -10.64
C ILE A 3 6.48 -8.68 -10.07
N ALA A 4 6.21 -9.16 -8.86
CA ALA A 4 4.99 -8.83 -8.14
C ALA A 4 5.13 -7.42 -7.53
N LEU A 5 4.20 -6.54 -7.85
CA LEU A 5 4.11 -5.17 -7.36
C LEU A 5 2.99 -5.11 -6.31
N LEU A 6 3.38 -4.90 -5.07
CA LEU A 6 2.49 -4.85 -3.90
C LEU A 6 2.49 -3.45 -3.30
N GLY A 7 1.42 -3.10 -2.63
CA GLY A 7 1.33 -1.90 -1.80
C GLY A 7 0.12 -1.96 -0.87
N ASP A 8 0.07 -1.07 0.10
CA ASP A 8 -1.12 -0.84 0.93
C ASP A 8 -1.63 -2.13 1.59
N ILE A 9 -0.70 -2.85 2.27
CA ILE A 9 -0.95 -4.15 2.91
C ILE A 9 -1.75 -3.95 4.21
N HIS A 10 -1.51 -2.84 4.91
CA HIS A 10 -2.25 -2.44 6.10
C HIS A 10 -2.41 -3.55 7.15
N ALA A 11 -1.34 -4.29 7.45
CA ALA A 11 -1.31 -5.37 8.43
C ALA A 11 -2.37 -6.46 8.21
N ASN A 12 -2.78 -6.69 6.95
CA ASN A 12 -3.71 -7.75 6.55
C ASN A 12 -2.92 -8.98 6.09
N LEU A 13 -2.51 -9.83 7.06
CA LEU A 13 -1.74 -11.03 6.78
C LEU A 13 -2.47 -12.02 5.87
N PRO A 14 -3.77 -12.35 6.09
CA PRO A 14 -4.50 -13.26 5.20
C PRO A 14 -4.50 -12.83 3.74
N ALA A 15 -4.65 -11.52 3.48
CA ALA A 15 -4.60 -10.99 2.11
C ALA A 15 -3.20 -11.09 1.51
N LEU A 16 -2.16 -10.72 2.28
CA LEU A 16 -0.78 -10.85 1.83
C LEU A 16 -0.41 -12.30 1.49
N GLN A 17 -0.79 -13.25 2.32
CA GLN A 17 -0.53 -14.67 2.07
C GLN A 17 -1.22 -15.15 0.79
N ALA A 18 -2.49 -14.85 0.60
CA ALA A 18 -3.22 -15.22 -0.61
C ALA A 18 -2.61 -14.61 -1.89
N VAL A 19 -2.17 -13.34 -1.82
CA VAL A 19 -1.46 -12.68 -2.93
C VAL A 19 -0.14 -13.38 -3.24
N LEU A 20 0.65 -13.72 -2.22
CA LEU A 20 1.93 -14.39 -2.42
C LEU A 20 1.77 -15.81 -2.99
N GLU A 21 0.76 -16.57 -2.54
CA GLU A 21 0.41 -17.87 -3.09
C GLU A 21 -0.01 -17.77 -4.56
N HIS A 22 -0.87 -16.80 -4.90
CA HIS A 22 -1.27 -16.56 -6.28
C HIS A 22 -0.09 -16.12 -7.16
N ALA A 23 0.77 -15.25 -6.65
CA ALA A 23 1.96 -14.77 -7.35
C ALA A 23 2.98 -15.90 -7.59
N ALA A 24 3.16 -16.80 -6.62
CA ALA A 24 4.04 -17.98 -6.77
C ALA A 24 3.61 -18.87 -7.95
N GLN A 25 2.30 -19.04 -8.18
CA GLN A 25 1.77 -19.78 -9.35
C GLN A 25 2.06 -19.09 -10.70
N LYS A 26 2.46 -17.82 -10.67
CA LYS A 26 2.82 -17.02 -11.86
C LYS A 26 4.33 -16.94 -12.10
N GLU A 27 5.12 -17.73 -11.39
CA GLU A 27 6.58 -17.82 -11.55
C GLU A 27 7.27 -16.45 -11.42
N ILE A 28 6.90 -15.67 -10.38
CA ILE A 28 7.55 -14.40 -10.11
C ILE A 28 9.00 -14.59 -9.67
N GLY A 29 9.89 -13.69 -10.09
CA GLY A 29 11.31 -13.69 -9.71
C GLY A 29 11.67 -12.63 -8.67
N ALA A 30 10.77 -11.68 -8.35
CA ALA A 30 10.98 -10.64 -7.35
C ALA A 30 9.65 -10.08 -6.85
N ILE A 31 9.71 -9.45 -5.66
CA ILE A 31 8.59 -8.73 -5.04
C ILE A 31 9.05 -7.31 -4.73
N TRP A 32 8.27 -6.32 -5.19
CA TRP A 32 8.46 -4.91 -4.84
C TRP A 32 7.21 -4.39 -4.13
N ASN A 33 7.42 -3.73 -2.98
CA ASN A 33 6.34 -3.20 -2.15
C ASN A 33 6.48 -1.67 -2.02
N VAL A 34 5.42 -0.95 -2.36
CA VAL A 34 5.39 0.51 -2.39
C VAL A 34 4.84 1.15 -1.11
N GLY A 35 4.95 0.46 0.02
CA GLY A 35 4.66 1.02 1.34
C GLY A 35 3.27 0.70 1.89
N ASP A 36 2.94 1.36 2.99
CA ASP A 36 1.76 1.11 3.83
C ASP A 36 1.65 -0.35 4.24
N ILE A 37 2.74 -0.83 4.83
CA ILE A 37 2.86 -2.20 5.34
C ILE A 37 1.94 -2.41 6.54
N VAL A 38 1.84 -1.38 7.42
CA VAL A 38 1.10 -1.45 8.69
C VAL A 38 -0.05 -0.44 8.75
N GLY A 39 -0.89 -0.56 9.79
CA GLY A 39 -2.06 0.30 10.03
C GLY A 39 -3.39 -0.43 9.78
N TYR A 40 -4.41 -0.15 10.59
CA TYR A 40 -5.76 -0.73 10.60
C TYR A 40 -5.85 -2.24 10.89
N GLY A 41 -5.14 -3.08 10.15
CA GLY A 41 -5.16 -4.53 10.35
C GLY A 41 -4.43 -4.97 11.62
N SER A 42 -4.65 -6.22 12.01
CA SER A 42 -4.24 -6.76 13.32
C SER A 42 -2.95 -7.60 13.30
N TYR A 43 -2.22 -7.66 12.18
CA TYR A 43 -1.01 -8.47 12.03
C TYR A 43 0.24 -7.65 11.63
N PRO A 44 0.59 -6.54 12.36
CA PRO A 44 1.66 -5.65 11.92
C PRO A 44 3.06 -6.30 11.95
N ASN A 45 3.31 -7.22 12.89
CA ASN A 45 4.61 -7.88 12.97
C ASN A 45 4.76 -9.00 11.94
N GLU A 46 3.69 -9.74 11.71
CA GLU A 46 3.66 -10.90 10.82
C GLU A 46 3.83 -10.48 9.35
N VAL A 47 3.17 -9.40 8.92
CA VAL A 47 3.33 -8.88 7.54
C VAL A 47 4.76 -8.39 7.28
N ILE A 48 5.38 -7.73 8.26
CA ILE A 48 6.79 -7.32 8.16
C ILE A 48 7.70 -8.56 8.07
N GLN A 49 7.44 -9.58 8.89
CA GLN A 49 8.22 -10.82 8.87
C GLN A 49 8.12 -11.51 7.50
N VAL A 50 6.92 -11.62 6.93
CA VAL A 50 6.71 -12.21 5.60
C VAL A 50 7.47 -11.43 4.53
N LEU A 51 7.36 -10.10 4.49
CA LEU A 51 8.09 -9.28 3.51
C LEU A 51 9.61 -9.43 3.63
N ARG A 52 10.13 -9.55 4.84
CA ARG A 52 11.57 -9.78 5.05
C ARG A 52 12.01 -11.17 4.64
N GLN A 53 11.16 -12.19 4.81
CA GLN A 53 11.46 -13.57 4.40
C GLN A 53 11.41 -13.76 2.87
N THR A 54 10.67 -12.91 2.17
CA THR A 54 10.59 -12.95 0.70
C THR A 54 11.63 -12.07 0.01
N ASP A 55 12.56 -11.46 0.76
CA ASP A 55 13.56 -10.50 0.24
C ASP A 55 12.94 -9.37 -0.60
N ALA A 56 11.71 -8.96 -0.24
CA ALA A 56 10.98 -7.92 -0.96
C ALA A 56 11.73 -6.59 -0.88
N ILE A 57 11.91 -5.92 -2.02
CA ILE A 57 12.31 -4.51 -2.03
C ILE A 57 11.10 -3.70 -1.56
N SER A 58 11.23 -3.05 -0.39
CA SER A 58 10.16 -2.28 0.22
C SER A 58 10.55 -0.83 0.45
N ILE A 59 9.60 0.07 0.28
CA ILE A 59 9.70 1.47 0.70
C ILE A 59 8.71 1.75 1.84
N ALA A 60 8.88 2.87 2.52
CA ALA A 60 7.91 3.34 3.52
C ALA A 60 6.71 3.99 2.83
N GLY A 61 5.51 3.69 3.33
CA GLY A 61 4.30 4.46 3.05
C GLY A 61 4.03 5.50 4.14
N ASN A 62 3.01 6.33 3.92
CA ASN A 62 2.66 7.40 4.85
C ASN A 62 2.14 6.84 6.19
N TYR A 63 1.44 5.69 6.19
CA TYR A 63 1.01 5.03 7.43
C TYR A 63 2.20 4.45 8.20
N ASP A 64 3.18 3.86 7.52
CA ASP A 64 4.38 3.34 8.17
C ASP A 64 5.10 4.46 8.93
N LEU A 65 5.31 5.63 8.30
CA LEU A 65 5.92 6.80 8.93
C LEU A 65 5.05 7.39 10.05
N LYS A 66 3.72 7.44 9.87
CA LYS A 66 2.80 7.89 10.91
C LYS A 66 2.82 6.96 12.13
N VAL A 67 2.89 5.64 11.92
CA VAL A 67 3.00 4.67 13.00
C VAL A 67 4.33 4.82 13.74
N VAL A 68 5.46 4.89 13.03
CA VAL A 68 6.78 5.07 13.67
C VAL A 68 6.87 6.38 14.43
N GLY A 69 6.35 7.48 13.87
CA GLY A 69 6.34 8.81 14.48
C GLY A 69 5.22 9.05 15.51
N PHE A 70 4.43 8.03 15.86
CA PHE A 70 3.29 8.18 16.78
C PHE A 70 3.65 8.78 18.13
N PRO A 71 4.75 8.38 18.83
CA PRO A 71 5.07 8.93 20.16
C PRO A 71 5.19 10.44 20.18
N GLU A 72 5.79 11.01 19.14
CA GLU A 72 6.04 12.47 19.02
C GLU A 72 4.76 13.24 18.70
N LYS A 73 3.83 12.61 17.97
CA LYS A 73 2.59 13.22 17.50
C LYS A 73 1.36 12.88 18.37
N LYS A 74 1.50 11.96 19.32
CA LYS A 74 0.43 11.43 20.18
C LYS A 74 -0.48 12.50 20.79
N ALA A 75 0.13 13.55 21.41
CA ALA A 75 -0.63 14.59 22.09
C ALA A 75 -1.44 15.46 21.10
N LYS A 76 -0.85 15.82 19.95
CA LYS A 76 -1.50 16.55 18.88
C LYS A 76 -2.64 15.72 18.29
N TRP A 77 -2.35 14.48 17.89
CA TRP A 77 -3.31 13.64 17.17
C TRP A 77 -4.51 13.20 18.01
N ARG A 78 -4.34 13.07 19.32
CA ARG A 78 -5.47 12.80 20.23
C ARG A 78 -6.54 13.90 20.17
N LYS A 79 -6.17 15.14 19.79
CA LYS A 79 -7.08 16.28 19.72
C LYS A 79 -7.58 16.57 18.31
N SER A 80 -6.77 16.28 17.29
CA SER A 80 -7.03 16.70 15.91
C SER A 80 -7.51 15.60 14.98
N LYS A 81 -7.22 14.32 15.30
CA LYS A 81 -7.63 13.21 14.43
C LYS A 81 -8.92 12.56 14.93
N ARG A 82 -9.69 12.01 14.00
CA ARG A 82 -10.82 11.12 14.32
C ARG A 82 -10.34 9.99 15.22
N ALA A 83 -11.19 9.57 16.16
CA ALA A 83 -10.82 8.58 17.20
C ALA A 83 -10.31 7.27 16.61
N GLU A 84 -10.93 6.78 15.54
CA GLU A 84 -10.55 5.54 14.86
C GLU A 84 -9.16 5.67 14.21
N LYS A 85 -8.87 6.76 13.50
CA LYS A 85 -7.54 7.01 12.91
C LYS A 85 -6.45 7.09 14.00
N TYR A 86 -6.75 7.73 15.13
CA TYR A 86 -5.84 7.76 16.28
C TYR A 86 -5.60 6.37 16.86
N ILE A 87 -6.66 5.56 17.01
CA ILE A 87 -6.57 4.19 17.51
C ILE A 87 -5.72 3.33 16.55
N ALA A 88 -5.91 3.45 15.24
CA ALA A 88 -5.14 2.71 14.24
C ALA A 88 -3.63 2.93 14.39
N PHE A 89 -3.18 4.20 14.52
CA PHE A 89 -1.76 4.50 14.69
C PHE A 89 -1.22 4.07 16.04
N ARG A 90 -1.98 4.35 17.11
CA ARG A 90 -1.59 3.97 18.48
C ARG A 90 -1.42 2.47 18.60
N TRP A 91 -2.45 1.72 18.21
CA TRP A 91 -2.46 0.26 18.36
C TRP A 91 -1.35 -0.39 17.54
N ALA A 92 -1.16 0.03 16.27
CA ALA A 92 -0.09 -0.46 15.44
C ALA A 92 1.29 -0.19 16.07
N TYR A 93 1.54 1.02 16.58
CA TYR A 93 2.79 1.35 17.27
C TYR A 93 3.03 0.51 18.52
N GLU A 94 2.01 0.37 19.38
CA GLU A 94 2.09 -0.37 20.64
C GLU A 94 2.28 -1.88 20.41
N SER A 95 1.68 -2.43 19.36
CA SER A 95 1.77 -3.85 18.97
C SER A 95 3.08 -4.23 18.31
N LEU A 96 3.73 -3.31 17.62
CA LEU A 96 5.00 -3.57 16.93
C LEU A 96 6.12 -3.87 17.93
N THR A 97 6.92 -4.91 17.63
CA THR A 97 8.18 -5.15 18.35
C THR A 97 9.18 -4.01 18.09
N ALA A 98 10.13 -3.82 19.01
CA ALA A 98 11.20 -2.82 18.82
C ALA A 98 12.01 -3.07 17.54
N THR A 99 12.24 -4.34 17.18
CA THR A 99 12.92 -4.74 15.94
C THR A 99 12.13 -4.31 14.71
N ASN A 100 10.83 -4.53 14.68
CA ASN A 100 9.98 -4.18 13.54
C ASN A 100 9.75 -2.68 13.43
N ARG A 101 9.63 -1.94 14.54
CA ARG A 101 9.65 -0.47 14.51
C ARG A 101 10.94 0.07 13.89
N ARG A 102 12.11 -0.50 14.28
CA ARG A 102 13.40 -0.12 13.68
C ARG A 102 13.48 -0.50 12.20
N TYR A 103 12.90 -1.61 11.78
CA TYR A 103 12.83 -1.97 10.36
C TYR A 103 12.04 -0.92 9.57
N LEU A 104 10.82 -0.59 9.98
CA LEU A 104 9.99 0.43 9.33
C LEU A 104 10.70 1.80 9.28
N SER A 105 11.33 2.22 10.39
CA SER A 105 12.03 3.52 10.45
C SER A 105 13.26 3.64 9.53
N LYS A 106 13.74 2.53 8.98
CA LYS A 106 14.88 2.47 8.07
C LYS A 106 14.48 2.28 6.61
N LEU A 107 13.21 2.06 6.32
CA LEU A 107 12.75 1.96 4.95
C LEU A 107 12.95 3.30 4.23
N PRO A 108 13.47 3.29 3.00
CA PRO A 108 13.55 4.49 2.19
C PRO A 108 12.14 4.94 1.77
N GLU A 109 11.94 6.23 1.56
CA GLU A 109 10.68 6.78 1.05
C GLU A 109 10.50 6.54 -0.46
N ALA A 110 11.60 6.32 -1.16
CA ALA A 110 11.60 5.98 -2.59
C ALA A 110 12.82 5.14 -2.95
N VAL A 111 12.69 4.29 -3.95
CA VAL A 111 13.80 3.48 -4.49
C VAL A 111 13.88 3.65 -6.00
N ARG A 112 15.09 3.91 -6.49
CA ARG A 112 15.39 3.95 -7.92
C ARG A 112 16.13 2.69 -8.35
N LEU A 113 15.58 2.01 -9.34
CA LEU A 113 16.13 0.77 -9.89
C LEU A 113 16.45 0.96 -11.37
N LYS A 114 17.39 0.16 -11.85
CA LYS A 114 17.65 0.00 -13.30
C LYS A 114 17.50 -1.48 -13.62
N PHE A 115 16.50 -1.83 -14.39
CA PHE A 115 16.22 -3.21 -14.73
C PHE A 115 15.79 -3.35 -16.20
N ALA A 116 16.35 -4.34 -16.91
CA ALA A 116 16.09 -4.61 -18.32
C ALA A 116 16.26 -3.36 -19.23
N GLY A 117 17.18 -2.45 -18.89
CA GLY A 117 17.44 -1.22 -19.62
C GLY A 117 16.52 -0.05 -19.27
N ARG A 118 15.52 -0.24 -18.41
CA ARG A 118 14.57 0.81 -17.97
C ARG A 118 14.94 1.35 -16.60
N ARG A 119 14.70 2.64 -16.41
CA ARG A 119 14.78 3.34 -15.12
C ARG A 119 13.42 3.21 -14.44
N ILE A 120 13.40 2.69 -13.23
CA ILE A 120 12.18 2.45 -12.48
C ILE A 120 12.26 3.23 -11.16
N LEU A 121 11.18 3.92 -10.82
CA LEU A 121 11.00 4.59 -9.55
C LEU A 121 9.88 3.89 -8.77
N LEU A 122 10.18 3.46 -7.56
CA LEU A 122 9.17 3.07 -6.57
C LEU A 122 8.93 4.28 -5.66
N THR A 123 7.68 4.68 -5.51
CA THR A 123 7.23 5.75 -4.61
C THR A 123 5.89 5.36 -4.02
N HIS A 124 5.53 5.87 -2.83
CA HIS A 124 4.24 5.51 -2.24
C HIS A 124 3.08 6.25 -2.92
N GLY A 125 3.06 7.56 -2.90
CA GLY A 125 2.08 8.38 -3.62
C GLY A 125 2.60 8.75 -5.02
N SER A 126 3.22 9.92 -5.15
CA SER A 126 3.80 10.40 -6.40
C SER A 126 5.28 10.75 -6.25
N PRO A 127 6.01 11.02 -7.36
CA PRO A 127 7.35 11.59 -7.30
C PRO A 127 7.45 12.95 -6.59
N ALA A 128 6.34 13.66 -6.41
CA ALA A 128 6.28 14.96 -5.76
C ALA A 128 5.90 14.85 -4.27
N SER A 129 5.05 13.89 -3.92
CA SER A 129 4.53 13.76 -2.55
C SER A 129 4.11 12.34 -2.24
N MET A 130 4.45 11.89 -1.04
CA MET A 130 4.02 10.60 -0.51
C MET A 130 2.50 10.53 -0.28
N ASP A 131 1.86 11.66 -0.04
CA ASP A 131 0.42 11.79 0.23
C ASP A 131 -0.39 12.17 -1.02
N GLU A 132 0.21 12.23 -2.22
CA GLU A 132 -0.52 12.55 -3.45
C GLU A 132 -1.22 11.32 -4.02
N HIS A 133 -2.54 11.42 -4.18
CA HIS A 133 -3.38 10.38 -4.79
C HIS A 133 -3.26 10.40 -6.32
N LEU A 134 -2.68 9.35 -6.88
CA LEU A 134 -2.72 9.11 -8.31
C LEU A 134 -3.82 8.11 -8.65
N THR A 135 -4.69 8.48 -9.57
CA THR A 135 -5.82 7.66 -10.02
C THR A 135 -5.87 7.64 -11.55
N LEU A 136 -6.76 6.84 -12.11
CA LEU A 136 -6.99 6.83 -13.56
C LEU A 136 -7.48 8.19 -14.07
N ALA A 137 -8.15 8.99 -13.21
CA ALA A 137 -8.66 10.33 -13.54
C ALA A 137 -7.62 11.45 -13.37
N THR A 138 -6.40 11.17 -12.88
CA THR A 138 -5.35 12.19 -12.76
C THR A 138 -5.08 12.85 -14.13
N PRO A 139 -5.12 14.20 -14.25
CA PRO A 139 -4.91 14.88 -15.53
C PRO A 139 -3.55 14.56 -16.18
N ASP A 140 -3.52 14.52 -17.51
CA ASP A 140 -2.27 14.24 -18.26
C ASP A 140 -1.18 15.27 -17.97
N GLU A 141 -1.54 16.54 -17.82
CA GLU A 141 -0.61 17.63 -17.50
C GLU A 141 0.11 17.35 -16.19
N ARG A 142 -0.61 16.84 -15.17
CA ARG A 142 -0.01 16.47 -13.87
C ARG A 142 0.90 15.27 -14.03
N LEU A 143 0.51 14.24 -14.75
CA LEU A 143 1.36 13.07 -15.01
C LEU A 143 2.63 13.43 -15.80
N ILE A 144 2.55 14.36 -16.77
CA ILE A 144 3.72 14.88 -17.49
C ILE A 144 4.69 15.58 -16.54
N GLU A 145 4.19 16.41 -15.63
CA GLU A 145 5.00 17.07 -14.61
C GLU A 145 5.70 16.05 -13.69
N LEU A 146 4.94 15.05 -13.21
CA LEU A 146 5.46 13.98 -12.36
C LEU A 146 6.47 13.08 -13.09
N ALA A 147 6.28 12.82 -14.37
CA ALA A 147 7.24 12.08 -15.20
C ALA A 147 8.59 12.81 -15.29
N ARG A 148 8.55 14.14 -15.50
CA ARG A 148 9.76 14.98 -15.50
C ARG A 148 10.47 14.97 -14.15
N LEU A 149 9.72 15.06 -13.06
CA LEU A 149 10.25 15.03 -11.70
C LEU A 149 10.81 13.64 -11.37
N GLY A 150 10.09 12.59 -11.70
CA GLY A 150 10.45 11.20 -11.45
C GLY A 150 11.69 10.75 -12.22
N ARG A 151 11.95 11.26 -13.42
CA ARG A 151 13.08 10.90 -14.29
C ARG A 151 13.22 9.39 -14.47
N ALA A 152 12.10 8.71 -14.63
CA ALA A 152 12.01 7.26 -14.76
C ALA A 152 11.15 6.88 -15.96
N ASP A 153 11.41 5.70 -16.52
CA ASP A 153 10.62 5.16 -17.63
C ASP A 153 9.38 4.43 -17.09
N VAL A 154 9.44 3.99 -15.81
CA VAL A 154 8.34 3.37 -15.09
C VAL A 154 8.28 3.95 -13.67
N ILE A 155 7.12 4.41 -13.25
CA ILE A 155 6.82 4.88 -11.89
C ILE A 155 5.77 3.93 -11.31
N VAL A 156 6.13 3.25 -10.21
CA VAL A 156 5.22 2.35 -9.48
C VAL A 156 4.82 3.04 -8.19
N CYS A 157 3.52 3.11 -7.93
CA CYS A 157 2.93 3.75 -6.76
C CYS A 157 1.78 2.93 -6.16
N GLY A 158 1.25 3.37 -5.02
CA GLY A 158 0.09 2.86 -4.29
C GLY A 158 -0.78 4.00 -3.79
N HIS A 159 -1.00 4.06 -2.48
CA HIS A 159 -1.62 5.13 -1.70
C HIS A 159 -3.11 5.41 -2.00
N SER A 160 -3.51 5.59 -3.25
CA SER A 160 -4.92 5.79 -3.61
C SER A 160 -5.76 4.52 -3.57
N HIS A 161 -5.13 3.34 -3.41
CA HIS A 161 -5.73 2.01 -3.45
C HIS A 161 -6.46 1.68 -4.77
N GLN A 162 -6.38 2.53 -5.78
CA GLN A 162 -7.01 2.37 -7.08
C GLN A 162 -6.01 1.83 -8.09
N ALA A 163 -6.15 0.55 -8.43
CA ALA A 163 -5.27 -0.10 -9.40
C ALA A 163 -5.45 0.50 -10.80
N PHE A 164 -4.36 0.97 -11.40
CA PHE A 164 -4.36 1.42 -12.80
C PHE A 164 -2.99 1.28 -13.43
N THR A 165 -2.98 1.24 -14.76
CA THR A 165 -1.77 1.41 -15.59
C THR A 165 -2.07 2.45 -16.65
N ARG A 166 -1.20 3.44 -16.77
CA ARG A 166 -1.35 4.54 -17.73
C ARG A 166 -0.01 4.97 -18.27
N GLN A 167 0.07 5.21 -19.56
CA GLN A 167 1.27 5.76 -20.20
C GLN A 167 1.03 7.21 -20.57
N VAL A 168 1.99 8.08 -20.24
CA VAL A 168 1.99 9.49 -20.65
C VAL A 168 3.39 9.82 -21.17
N GLY A 169 3.48 10.18 -22.45
CA GLY A 169 4.75 10.25 -23.17
C GLY A 169 5.48 8.89 -23.12
N ASP A 170 6.74 8.91 -22.71
CA ASP A 170 7.57 7.70 -22.57
C ASP A 170 7.53 7.08 -21.17
N THR A 171 6.72 7.63 -20.25
CA THR A 171 6.66 7.18 -18.84
C THR A 171 5.38 6.40 -18.57
N TRP A 172 5.54 5.22 -17.98
CA TRP A 172 4.46 4.41 -17.44
C TRP A 172 4.23 4.72 -15.96
N PHE A 173 2.97 4.92 -15.60
CA PHE A 173 2.50 5.00 -14.23
C PHE A 173 1.70 3.74 -13.90
N ILE A 174 2.06 3.08 -12.80
CA ILE A 174 1.45 1.83 -12.35
C ILE A 174 1.07 2.00 -10.89
N ASN A 175 -0.22 2.02 -10.60
CA ASN A 175 -0.68 1.91 -9.21
C ASN A 175 -1.02 0.45 -8.92
N THR A 176 -0.45 -0.09 -7.86
CA THR A 176 -0.60 -1.51 -7.50
C THR A 176 -2.01 -1.87 -7.04
N GLY A 177 -2.84 -0.88 -6.72
CA GLY A 177 -4.02 -1.09 -5.89
C GLY A 177 -3.61 -1.38 -4.44
N SER A 178 -4.50 -1.92 -3.64
CA SER A 178 -4.24 -2.26 -2.25
C SER A 178 -4.36 -3.77 -2.01
N VAL A 179 -3.31 -4.37 -1.44
CA VAL A 179 -3.34 -5.78 -1.02
C VAL A 179 -4.32 -5.96 0.15
N GLY A 180 -4.24 -5.09 1.14
CA GLY A 180 -4.92 -5.32 2.41
C GLY A 180 -6.21 -4.55 2.61
N ARG A 181 -6.38 -3.41 1.92
CA ARG A 181 -7.48 -2.48 2.19
C ARG A 181 -7.96 -1.78 0.92
N PRO A 182 -8.53 -2.50 -0.05
CA PRO A 182 -9.16 -1.87 -1.22
C PRO A 182 -10.23 -0.87 -0.78
N GLY A 183 -10.40 0.21 -1.55
CA GLY A 183 -11.36 1.29 -1.25
C GLY A 183 -12.51 1.41 -2.25
N ASP A 184 -12.62 0.50 -3.20
CA ASP A 184 -13.49 0.59 -4.38
C ASP A 184 -14.76 -0.30 -4.31
N GLY A 185 -15.03 -0.88 -3.13
CA GLY A 185 -16.19 -1.77 -2.91
C GLY A 185 -15.96 -3.23 -3.26
N ASP A 186 -14.78 -3.58 -3.77
CA ASP A 186 -14.36 -4.98 -3.98
C ASP A 186 -13.38 -5.39 -2.87
N PRO A 187 -13.77 -6.24 -1.91
CA PRO A 187 -12.93 -6.59 -0.77
C PRO A 187 -11.74 -7.50 -1.11
N ARG A 188 -11.64 -8.00 -2.34
CA ARG A 188 -10.53 -8.86 -2.78
C ARG A 188 -9.21 -8.09 -2.81
N ALA A 189 -8.14 -8.73 -2.40
CA ALA A 189 -6.79 -8.17 -2.44
C ALA A 189 -6.38 -7.78 -3.87
N ALA A 190 -5.84 -6.58 -4.05
CA ALA A 190 -5.35 -6.13 -5.35
C ALA A 190 -3.82 -6.08 -5.38
N TYR A 191 -3.22 -6.49 -6.50
CA TYR A 191 -1.80 -6.35 -6.79
C TYR A 191 -1.56 -6.40 -8.30
N ALA A 192 -0.35 -6.09 -8.75
CA ALA A 192 0.01 -6.20 -10.15
C ALA A 192 1.22 -7.13 -10.37
N ILE A 193 1.32 -7.72 -11.55
CA ILE A 193 2.54 -8.36 -12.04
C ILE A 193 3.06 -7.55 -13.22
N MET A 194 4.32 -7.17 -13.13
CA MET A 194 5.06 -6.56 -14.22
C MET A 194 5.95 -7.61 -14.90
N ASP A 195 5.63 -7.93 -16.14
CA ASP A 195 6.51 -8.72 -17.02
C ASP A 195 7.48 -7.78 -17.72
N LEU A 196 8.76 -7.87 -17.36
CA LEU A 196 9.78 -6.98 -17.88
C LEU A 196 11.00 -7.74 -18.38
N ASN A 197 11.26 -7.60 -19.68
CA ASN A 197 12.52 -7.97 -20.30
C ASN A 197 12.94 -6.87 -21.31
N ARG A 198 14.01 -7.07 -22.06
CA ARG A 198 14.51 -6.04 -23.00
C ARG A 198 13.55 -5.76 -24.17
N LYS A 199 12.64 -6.68 -24.49
CA LYS A 199 11.73 -6.60 -25.64
C LYS A 199 10.28 -6.39 -25.25
N GLU A 200 9.89 -6.85 -24.05
CA GLU A 200 8.50 -6.92 -23.60
C GLU A 200 8.33 -6.16 -22.29
N PHE A 201 7.22 -5.44 -22.23
CA PHE A 201 6.75 -4.76 -21.02
C PHE A 201 5.24 -4.91 -20.97
N ASN A 202 4.77 -5.73 -20.02
CA ASN A 202 3.34 -5.97 -19.80
C ASN A 202 3.04 -5.81 -18.31
N ILE A 203 1.84 -5.29 -18.02
CA ILE A 203 1.32 -5.15 -16.66
C ILE A 203 -0.02 -5.86 -16.59
N HIS A 204 -0.17 -6.70 -15.57
CA HIS A 204 -1.41 -7.40 -15.29
C HIS A 204 -1.84 -7.13 -13.85
N HIS A 205 -3.02 -6.52 -13.69
CA HIS A 205 -3.65 -6.34 -12.38
C HIS A 205 -4.49 -7.55 -12.03
N TYR A 206 -4.46 -7.94 -10.75
CA TYR A 206 -5.19 -9.09 -10.23
C TYR A 206 -6.02 -8.70 -9.02
N ARG A 207 -7.16 -9.38 -8.86
CA ARG A 207 -7.96 -9.41 -7.64
C ARG A 207 -7.96 -10.83 -7.10
N VAL A 208 -7.51 -11.02 -5.87
CA VAL A 208 -7.32 -12.31 -5.23
C VAL A 208 -8.26 -12.44 -4.04
N GLU A 209 -9.07 -13.48 -4.03
CA GLU A 209 -9.88 -13.82 -2.86
C GLU A 209 -8.99 -14.27 -1.70
N TYR A 210 -9.35 -13.87 -0.48
CA TYR A 210 -8.66 -14.29 0.73
C TYR A 210 -9.66 -14.52 1.86
N ASN A 211 -9.21 -15.11 2.96
CA ASN A 211 -10.05 -15.38 4.12
C ASN A 211 -10.32 -14.08 4.90
N ILE A 212 -11.36 -13.34 4.50
CA ILE A 212 -11.80 -12.09 5.15
C ILE A 212 -12.23 -12.35 6.59
N ALA A 213 -12.87 -13.49 6.89
CA ALA A 213 -13.27 -13.82 8.24
C ALA A 213 -12.07 -13.88 9.21
N ALA A 214 -10.92 -14.36 8.75
CA ALA A 214 -9.71 -14.44 9.57
C ALA A 214 -9.21 -13.06 10.04
N ILE A 215 -9.17 -12.06 9.17
CA ILE A 215 -8.76 -10.69 9.56
C ILE A 215 -9.83 -10.02 10.43
N VAL A 216 -11.11 -10.21 10.13
CA VAL A 216 -12.23 -9.68 10.92
C VAL A 216 -12.22 -10.20 12.34
N ASP A 217 -12.09 -11.52 12.51
CA ASP A 217 -12.01 -12.15 13.83
C ASP A 217 -10.78 -11.69 14.62
N ALA A 218 -9.66 -11.49 13.94
CA ALA A 218 -8.46 -11.00 14.59
C ALA A 218 -8.59 -9.53 15.03
N ILE A 219 -9.24 -8.67 14.25
CA ILE A 219 -9.57 -7.30 14.61
C ILE A 219 -10.45 -7.28 15.87
N ARG A 220 -11.50 -8.09 15.90
CA ARG A 220 -12.42 -8.19 17.04
C ARG A 220 -11.72 -8.74 18.29
N ARG A 221 -10.89 -9.79 18.15
CA ARG A 221 -10.07 -10.31 19.26
C ARG A 221 -9.07 -9.28 19.80
N ALA A 222 -8.55 -8.41 18.95
CA ALA A 222 -7.65 -7.33 19.35
C ALA A 222 -8.37 -6.15 20.03
N GLY A 223 -9.70 -6.15 20.11
CA GLY A 223 -10.50 -5.07 20.67
C GLY A 223 -10.44 -3.78 19.84
N LEU A 224 -10.14 -3.90 18.53
CA LEU A 224 -10.13 -2.79 17.62
C LEU A 224 -11.56 -2.37 17.21
N PRO A 225 -11.78 -1.12 16.75
CA PRO A 225 -13.09 -0.65 16.33
C PRO A 225 -13.75 -1.56 15.29
N GLU A 226 -15.05 -1.84 15.44
CA GLU A 226 -15.82 -2.64 14.47
C GLU A 226 -15.80 -2.00 13.06
N ALA A 227 -15.66 -0.68 12.98
CA ALA A 227 -15.47 0.01 11.72
C ALA A 227 -14.30 -0.54 10.89
N PHE A 228 -13.21 -0.99 11.55
CA PHE A 228 -12.09 -1.60 10.84
C PHE A 228 -12.48 -2.96 10.24
N ALA A 229 -13.23 -3.79 10.98
CA ALA A 229 -13.76 -5.04 10.43
C ALA A 229 -14.66 -4.77 9.21
N GLN A 230 -15.51 -3.74 9.28
CA GLN A 230 -16.41 -3.36 8.19
C GLN A 230 -15.66 -2.85 6.95
N MET A 231 -14.50 -2.20 7.10
CA MET A 231 -13.63 -1.83 5.97
C MET A 231 -13.21 -3.06 5.16
N PHE A 232 -12.75 -4.11 5.82
CA PHE A 232 -12.32 -5.35 5.16
C PHE A 232 -13.48 -6.14 4.57
N ILE A 233 -14.65 -6.18 5.24
CA ILE A 233 -15.85 -6.87 4.75
C ILE A 233 -16.39 -6.18 3.49
N ARG A 234 -16.47 -4.84 3.50
CA ARG A 234 -17.13 -4.07 2.47
C ARG A 234 -16.21 -3.61 1.35
N GLY A 235 -14.89 -3.67 1.55
CA GLY A 235 -13.90 -3.16 0.60
C GLY A 235 -13.95 -1.64 0.45
N TYR A 236 -14.31 -0.89 1.50
CA TYR A 236 -14.38 0.58 1.50
C TYR A 236 -13.47 1.20 2.55
N ASP A 237 -13.11 2.46 2.31
CA ASP A 237 -12.36 3.26 3.27
C ASP A 237 -13.16 3.57 4.54
N LEU A 238 -12.43 3.93 5.61
CA LEU A 238 -13.02 4.22 6.92
C LEU A 238 -14.08 5.31 6.85
N ASP A 239 -13.84 6.36 6.06
CA ASP A 239 -14.76 7.50 5.98
C ASP A 239 -16.10 7.08 5.35
N VAL A 240 -16.09 6.25 4.31
CA VAL A 240 -17.29 5.64 3.71
C VAL A 240 -18.00 4.72 4.70
N VAL A 241 -17.25 3.89 5.41
CA VAL A 241 -17.82 2.96 6.43
C VAL A 241 -18.56 3.72 7.54
N LEU A 242 -18.06 4.89 7.91
CA LEU A 242 -18.63 5.75 8.94
C LEU A 242 -19.69 6.73 8.41
N GLY A 243 -20.16 6.57 7.17
CA GLY A 243 -21.25 7.36 6.58
C GLY A 243 -20.81 8.63 5.87
N GLY A 244 -19.52 8.79 5.58
CA GLY A 244 -18.99 9.84 4.70
C GLY A 244 -19.22 9.53 3.22
N PRO A 245 -19.07 10.51 2.32
CA PRO A 245 -19.09 10.28 0.87
C PRO A 245 -17.92 9.40 0.43
N ALA A 246 -18.13 8.63 -0.65
CA ALA A 246 -17.14 7.68 -1.16
C ALA A 246 -15.88 8.33 -1.76
N ASP A 247 -15.94 9.62 -2.10
CA ASP A 247 -14.94 10.30 -2.92
C ASP A 247 -14.26 11.51 -2.24
N GLU A 248 -14.44 11.74 -0.94
CA GLU A 248 -13.65 12.79 -0.30
C GLU A 248 -12.22 12.30 -0.06
N PRO A 249 -11.19 13.01 -0.58
CA PRO A 249 -9.82 12.73 -0.21
C PRO A 249 -9.68 12.92 1.29
N GLY A 250 -9.38 11.83 1.99
CA GLY A 250 -9.27 11.84 3.44
C GLY A 250 -8.32 12.92 3.93
N ASP A 251 -8.65 13.58 5.05
CA ASP A 251 -7.92 14.65 5.71
C ASP A 251 -6.41 14.39 5.75
N PHE A 252 -5.67 15.15 4.97
CA PHE A 252 -4.21 15.08 4.79
C PHE A 252 -3.46 16.11 5.68
N GLU A 253 -3.95 16.40 6.89
CA GLU A 253 -3.20 17.21 7.85
C GLU A 253 -2.52 16.38 8.96
#